data_62a5c6c1402d9476ac6ffc4560d3777b
#
_entry.id   62a5c6c1402d9476ac6ffc4560d3777b
#
_cell.length_a   1.000
_cell.length_b   1.000
_cell.length_c   1.000
_cell.angle_alpha   90.00
_cell.angle_beta   90.00
_cell.angle_gamma   90.00
#
_symmetry.space_group_name_H-M   'P 1'
#
loop_
_entity.id
_entity.type
_entity.pdbx_description
1 polymer ?
#
loop_
_entity_poly.entity_id
_entity_poly.type
_entity_poly.pdbx_seq_one_letter_code
_entity_poly.pdbx_strand_id
1 'polypeptide(L)'
;MLLKLTAADKTDVGKQRDQNEDYAYKRVESSEDGDRGLFIVADGMGGYKAGEVASKLAVETISKALDFFFKPVHDQPTIKLDKAALDPNKTVKLNSTPANAPTSQKTQKLPETQAVSLIGDQLAAAIQQANKAIVSYGEKKSSARGLGSTVTAVLIQNDQAYIANVGDSRTYLLRGNKLAPVTRDHSLVARLVESKQIEPDDVYTHPQRNLIYRSLGAGHKHIEVDIFHEQLEPGDKLLLCSDGLWEMIRHQDLLKALEEQNSPQTICDTLIDLANANGGEDNISAIVVHINAH
;
A
#
# COMPACT_ATOMS: atom_id res chain seq x y z
N MET A 1 -4.12 0.84 -22.53
CA MET A 1 -2.98 0.04 -23.01
C MET A 1 -2.87 -1.18 -22.13
N LEU A 2 -2.57 -2.38 -22.71
CA LEU A 2 -2.40 -3.57 -21.85
C LEU A 2 -0.99 -3.54 -21.24
N LEU A 3 -0.91 -3.70 -19.94
CA LEU A 3 0.35 -3.72 -19.20
C LEU A 3 0.66 -5.13 -18.71
N LYS A 4 1.95 -5.44 -18.65
CA LYS A 4 2.50 -6.64 -18.04
C LYS A 4 3.30 -6.26 -16.78
N LEU A 5 3.01 -6.94 -15.68
CA LEU A 5 3.65 -6.68 -14.40
C LEU A 5 4.67 -7.77 -14.07
N THR A 6 5.85 -7.35 -13.66
CA THR A 6 6.81 -8.24 -13.00
C THR A 6 7.16 -7.64 -11.64
N ALA A 7 7.12 -8.45 -10.59
CA ALA A 7 7.31 -7.94 -9.23
C ALA A 7 8.11 -8.89 -8.36
N ALA A 8 8.88 -8.33 -7.45
CA ALA A 8 9.54 -9.05 -6.38
C ALA A 8 9.34 -8.32 -5.06
N ASP A 9 9.46 -9.05 -3.96
CA ASP A 9 9.49 -8.53 -2.60
C ASP A 9 10.64 -9.14 -1.83
N LYS A 10 11.14 -8.39 -0.87
CA LYS A 10 12.09 -8.88 0.13
C LYS A 10 11.86 -8.16 1.44
N THR A 11 11.97 -8.90 2.53
CA THR A 11 11.95 -8.37 3.89
C THR A 11 13.14 -8.92 4.66
N ASP A 12 13.68 -8.12 5.57
CA ASP A 12 14.83 -8.46 6.41
C ASP A 12 14.63 -7.90 7.82
N VAL A 13 15.17 -8.58 8.81
CA VAL A 13 15.04 -8.17 10.21
C VAL A 13 15.87 -6.91 10.53
N GLY A 14 16.81 -6.55 9.66
CA GLY A 14 17.81 -5.52 9.94
C GLY A 14 18.93 -6.04 10.85
N LYS A 15 19.76 -5.12 11.36
CA LYS A 15 20.91 -5.47 12.21
C LYS A 15 20.70 -5.18 13.69
N GLN A 16 19.68 -4.40 14.03
CA GLN A 16 19.43 -3.92 15.39
C GLN A 16 18.20 -4.55 16.06
N ARG A 17 17.34 -5.18 15.27
CA ARG A 17 16.13 -5.81 15.76
C ARG A 17 16.30 -7.33 15.91
N ASP A 18 15.63 -7.93 16.89
CA ASP A 18 15.62 -9.38 17.11
C ASP A 18 14.52 -10.10 16.33
N GLN A 19 13.47 -9.37 15.94
CA GLN A 19 12.28 -9.89 15.26
C GLN A 19 11.90 -9.00 14.10
N ASN A 20 11.33 -9.59 13.06
CA ASN A 20 10.79 -8.86 11.95
C ASN A 20 9.28 -8.66 12.17
N GLU A 21 8.86 -7.43 12.39
CA GLU A 21 7.47 -7.02 12.56
C GLU A 21 6.86 -6.47 11.25
N ASP A 22 7.65 -6.35 10.19
CA ASP A 22 7.20 -6.01 8.85
C ASP A 22 6.50 -7.19 8.17
N TYR A 23 5.55 -6.88 7.30
CA TYR A 23 4.92 -7.87 6.43
C TYR A 23 4.72 -7.32 5.02
N ALA A 24 5.27 -8.02 4.03
CA ALA A 24 5.13 -7.71 2.61
C ALA A 24 4.24 -8.75 1.91
N TYR A 25 3.44 -8.30 0.96
CA TYR A 25 2.57 -9.15 0.14
C TYR A 25 2.53 -8.67 -1.29
N LYS A 26 2.68 -9.60 -2.22
CA LYS A 26 2.48 -9.35 -3.65
C LYS A 26 1.60 -10.42 -4.28
N ARG A 27 0.75 -9.99 -5.19
CA ARG A 27 -0.01 -10.86 -6.10
C ARG A 27 -0.05 -10.22 -7.47
N VAL A 28 0.34 -10.97 -8.47
CA VAL A 28 0.17 -10.60 -9.88
C VAL A 28 -0.63 -11.71 -10.55
N GLU A 29 -1.62 -11.34 -11.33
CA GLU A 29 -2.46 -12.26 -12.08
C GLU A 29 -2.59 -11.77 -13.52
N SER A 30 -2.14 -12.61 -14.46
CA SER A 30 -2.18 -12.28 -15.87
C SER A 30 -3.55 -12.61 -16.46
N SER A 31 -4.08 -11.71 -17.28
CA SER A 31 -5.31 -11.92 -18.03
C SER A 31 -5.19 -11.38 -19.45
N GLU A 32 -6.14 -11.77 -20.33
CA GLU A 32 -6.20 -11.25 -21.71
C GLU A 32 -6.41 -9.71 -21.75
N ASP A 33 -6.98 -9.14 -20.68
CA ASP A 33 -7.22 -7.69 -20.53
C ASP A 33 -6.05 -6.95 -19.85
N GLY A 34 -4.87 -7.59 -19.73
CA GLY A 34 -3.70 -7.08 -19.03
C GLY A 34 -3.57 -7.63 -17.60
N ASP A 35 -2.40 -7.45 -17.03
CA ASP A 35 -2.11 -7.95 -15.69
C ASP A 35 -2.81 -7.12 -14.62
N ARG A 36 -3.19 -7.79 -13.53
CA ARG A 36 -3.69 -7.19 -12.29
C ARG A 36 -2.68 -7.42 -11.19
N GLY A 37 -2.52 -6.43 -10.30
CA GLY A 37 -1.57 -6.54 -9.20
C GLY A 37 -2.11 -6.00 -7.89
N LEU A 38 -1.75 -6.66 -6.78
CA LEU A 38 -1.94 -6.14 -5.42
C LEU A 38 -0.62 -6.27 -4.68
N PHE A 39 -0.13 -5.15 -4.17
CA PHE A 39 1.12 -5.02 -3.46
C PHE A 39 0.87 -4.31 -2.14
N ILE A 40 1.37 -4.84 -1.03
CA ILE A 40 1.14 -4.29 0.29
C ILE A 40 2.42 -4.41 1.11
N VAL A 41 2.84 -3.32 1.75
CA VAL A 41 3.85 -3.30 2.81
C VAL A 41 3.19 -2.77 4.06
N ALA A 42 3.39 -3.45 5.17
CA ALA A 42 2.88 -3.09 6.48
C ALA A 42 4.01 -3.24 7.50
N ASP A 43 4.27 -2.18 8.25
CA ASP A 43 5.24 -2.14 9.33
C ASP A 43 4.49 -2.22 10.66
N GLY A 44 4.80 -3.24 11.42
CA GLY A 44 4.10 -3.58 12.66
C GLY A 44 4.72 -2.91 13.87
N MET A 45 3.86 -2.31 14.70
CA MET A 45 4.24 -1.62 15.92
C MET A 45 3.61 -2.26 17.15
N GLY A 46 4.40 -2.52 18.18
CA GLY A 46 3.90 -3.00 19.45
C GLY A 46 4.97 -3.76 20.25
N GLY A 47 4.80 -3.84 21.55
CA GLY A 47 5.70 -4.65 22.39
C GLY A 47 5.39 -6.17 22.29
N TYR A 48 6.39 -7.03 22.55
CA TYR A 48 6.26 -8.50 22.67
C TYR A 48 5.51 -9.18 21.51
N LYS A 49 6.00 -9.10 20.26
CA LYS A 49 5.41 -9.73 19.06
C LYS A 49 4.04 -9.18 18.64
N ALA A 50 3.61 -8.07 19.22
CA ALA A 50 2.31 -7.51 18.87
C ALA A 50 2.35 -6.82 17.49
N GLY A 51 3.49 -6.23 17.10
CA GLY A 51 3.70 -5.63 15.79
C GLY A 51 3.61 -6.65 14.67
N GLU A 52 4.31 -7.80 14.76
CA GLU A 52 4.23 -8.89 13.76
C GLU A 52 2.77 -9.33 13.53
N VAL A 53 1.99 -9.45 14.62
CA VAL A 53 0.58 -9.81 14.49
C VAL A 53 -0.24 -8.72 13.82
N ALA A 54 0.06 -7.43 14.10
CA ALA A 54 -0.67 -6.32 13.53
C ALA A 54 -0.44 -6.19 12.02
N SER A 55 0.83 -6.20 11.58
CA SER A 55 1.20 -6.10 10.17
C SER A 55 0.66 -7.28 9.36
N LYS A 56 0.82 -8.50 9.87
CA LYS A 56 0.27 -9.71 9.25
C LYS A 56 -1.26 -9.66 9.14
N LEU A 57 -1.95 -9.29 10.22
CA LEU A 57 -3.42 -9.18 10.24
C LEU A 57 -3.93 -8.09 9.30
N ALA A 58 -3.18 -6.97 9.19
CA ALA A 58 -3.47 -5.93 8.22
C ALA A 58 -3.45 -6.48 6.79
N VAL A 59 -2.34 -7.09 6.40
CA VAL A 59 -2.13 -7.60 5.04
C VAL A 59 -3.11 -8.73 4.70
N GLU A 60 -3.31 -9.71 5.59
CA GLU A 60 -4.24 -10.81 5.36
C GLU A 60 -5.70 -10.32 5.22
N THR A 61 -6.10 -9.30 6.00
CA THR A 61 -7.45 -8.75 5.91
C THR A 61 -7.64 -7.98 4.61
N ILE A 62 -6.68 -7.13 4.24
CA ILE A 62 -6.74 -6.32 3.01
C ILE A 62 -6.74 -7.23 1.77
N SER A 63 -5.79 -8.19 1.70
CA SER A 63 -5.67 -9.09 0.54
C SER A 63 -6.92 -9.94 0.36
N LYS A 64 -7.52 -10.43 1.45
CA LYS A 64 -8.77 -11.18 1.42
C LYS A 64 -9.97 -10.31 1.01
N ALA A 65 -10.05 -9.08 1.51
CA ALA A 65 -11.13 -8.15 1.15
C ALA A 65 -11.12 -7.78 -0.33
N LEU A 66 -9.93 -7.76 -0.95
CA LEU A 66 -9.73 -7.39 -2.36
C LEU A 66 -9.62 -8.60 -3.30
N ASP A 67 -9.78 -9.84 -2.80
CA ASP A 67 -9.68 -11.08 -3.61
C ASP A 67 -10.63 -11.09 -4.83
N PHE A 68 -11.78 -10.43 -4.71
CA PHE A 68 -12.76 -10.37 -5.81
C PHE A 68 -12.22 -9.64 -7.06
N PHE A 69 -11.24 -8.74 -6.93
CA PHE A 69 -10.60 -8.09 -8.09
C PHE A 69 -9.84 -9.07 -8.98
N PHE A 70 -9.46 -10.21 -8.43
CA PHE A 70 -8.71 -11.26 -9.11
C PHE A 70 -9.58 -12.39 -9.65
N LYS A 71 -10.89 -12.34 -9.40
CA LYS A 71 -11.86 -13.31 -9.97
C LYS A 71 -12.22 -12.95 -11.41
N PRO A 72 -12.58 -13.93 -12.25
CA PRO A 72 -13.14 -13.66 -13.57
C PRO A 72 -14.29 -12.67 -13.48
N VAL A 73 -14.45 -11.81 -14.50
CA VAL A 73 -15.45 -10.72 -14.48
C VAL A 73 -16.87 -11.23 -14.23
N HIS A 74 -17.23 -12.44 -14.73
CA HIS A 74 -18.53 -13.06 -14.51
C HIS A 74 -18.77 -13.52 -13.05
N ASP A 75 -17.70 -13.70 -12.26
CA ASP A 75 -17.76 -14.11 -10.84
C ASP A 75 -17.59 -12.91 -9.89
N GLN A 76 -17.39 -11.72 -10.44
CA GLN A 76 -17.28 -10.51 -9.62
C GLN A 76 -18.68 -10.06 -9.15
N PRO A 77 -18.80 -9.58 -7.90
CA PRO A 77 -20.08 -9.11 -7.39
C PRO A 77 -20.58 -7.92 -8.22
N THR A 78 -21.80 -8.03 -8.74
CA THR A 78 -22.41 -6.92 -9.47
C THR A 78 -22.76 -5.79 -8.51
N ILE A 79 -22.15 -4.63 -8.65
CA ILE A 79 -22.50 -3.44 -7.88
C ILE A 79 -23.74 -2.84 -8.50
N LYS A 80 -24.88 -2.95 -7.82
CA LYS A 80 -26.11 -2.23 -8.20
C LYS A 80 -25.96 -0.77 -7.78
N LEU A 81 -25.73 0.10 -8.75
CA LEU A 81 -25.83 1.55 -8.53
C LEU A 81 -27.31 1.94 -8.53
N ASP A 82 -27.78 2.42 -7.40
CA ASP A 82 -29.12 3.01 -7.33
C ASP A 82 -29.13 4.32 -8.14
N LYS A 83 -30.16 4.54 -8.97
CA LYS A 83 -30.28 5.77 -9.78
C LYS A 83 -30.22 7.07 -8.93
N ALA A 84 -30.51 6.96 -7.64
CA ALA A 84 -30.37 8.07 -6.69
C ALA A 84 -28.90 8.38 -6.29
N ALA A 85 -27.96 7.51 -6.61
CA ALA A 85 -26.53 7.67 -6.30
C ALA A 85 -25.77 8.53 -7.34
N LEU A 86 -26.45 8.99 -8.38
CA LEU A 86 -25.88 9.88 -9.42
C LEU A 86 -25.92 11.37 -9.03
N ASP A 87 -26.31 11.68 -7.80
CA ASP A 87 -26.27 13.04 -7.27
C ASP A 87 -24.88 13.31 -6.68
N PRO A 88 -24.09 14.24 -7.25
CA PRO A 88 -22.71 14.53 -6.83
C PRO A 88 -22.59 15.03 -5.38
N ASN A 89 -23.73 15.28 -4.70
CA ASN A 89 -23.74 15.80 -3.33
C ASN A 89 -24.21 14.79 -2.26
N LYS A 90 -24.34 13.50 -2.60
CA LYS A 90 -24.77 12.47 -1.64
C LYS A 90 -23.78 11.33 -1.47
N THR A 91 -23.44 11.05 -0.22
CA THR A 91 -22.62 9.88 0.17
C THR A 91 -23.42 8.58 -0.04
N VAL A 92 -22.90 7.65 -0.84
CA VAL A 92 -23.55 6.38 -1.18
C VAL A 92 -23.26 5.34 -0.10
N LYS A 93 -24.31 4.73 0.47
CA LYS A 93 -24.20 3.53 1.31
C LYS A 93 -24.26 2.28 0.41
N LEU A 94 -23.18 1.51 0.36
CA LEU A 94 -23.10 0.25 -0.36
C LEU A 94 -23.78 -0.89 0.41
N ASN A 95 -24.86 -1.43 -0.13
CA ASN A 95 -25.47 -2.67 0.36
C ASN A 95 -25.09 -3.81 -0.57
N SER A 96 -24.33 -4.78 -0.07
CA SER A 96 -24.02 -6.03 -0.78
C SER A 96 -25.18 -7.01 -0.63
N THR A 97 -25.81 -7.40 -1.74
CA THR A 97 -26.80 -8.49 -1.81
C THR A 97 -26.20 -9.67 -2.59
N PRO A 98 -26.41 -10.95 -2.18
CA PRO A 98 -25.86 -12.10 -2.90
C PRO A 98 -26.57 -12.29 -4.24
N ALA A 99 -25.78 -12.67 -5.26
CA ALA A 99 -26.21 -12.90 -6.62
C ALA A 99 -27.08 -14.14 -6.75
N ASN A 100 -28.38 -13.95 -7.12
CA ASN A 100 -29.17 -14.97 -7.80
C ASN A 100 -30.31 -14.28 -8.54
N ALA A 101 -30.11 -13.99 -9.82
CA ALA A 101 -31.15 -14.01 -10.88
C ALA A 101 -30.54 -13.61 -12.24
N PRO A 102 -30.86 -14.33 -13.36
CA PRO A 102 -30.37 -13.98 -14.68
C PRO A 102 -31.23 -12.86 -15.27
N THR A 103 -30.69 -11.68 -15.43
CA THR A 103 -31.28 -10.63 -16.24
C THR A 103 -30.20 -10.00 -17.10
N SER A 104 -30.29 -10.22 -18.41
CA SER A 104 -29.44 -9.58 -19.42
C SER A 104 -29.70 -8.08 -19.42
N GLN A 105 -28.93 -7.35 -18.66
CA GLN A 105 -28.82 -5.89 -18.73
C GLN A 105 -27.52 -5.52 -19.40
N LYS A 106 -27.58 -4.69 -20.44
CA LYS A 106 -26.42 -4.10 -21.11
C LYS A 106 -25.55 -3.42 -20.05
N THR A 107 -24.34 -3.92 -19.88
CA THR A 107 -23.31 -3.30 -19.06
C THR A 107 -22.98 -1.94 -19.66
N GLN A 108 -23.39 -0.86 -19.02
CA GLN A 108 -22.90 0.47 -19.35
C GLN A 108 -21.54 0.66 -18.67
N LYS A 109 -20.50 0.97 -19.45
CA LYS A 109 -19.22 1.42 -18.91
C LYS A 109 -19.47 2.70 -18.10
N LEU A 110 -19.07 2.70 -16.83
CA LEU A 110 -19.06 3.88 -15.98
C LEU A 110 -18.08 4.92 -16.57
N PRO A 111 -18.32 6.23 -16.40
CA PRO A 111 -17.33 7.24 -16.66
C PRO A 111 -16.06 6.96 -15.86
N GLU A 112 -14.90 7.15 -16.46
CA GLU A 112 -13.60 6.80 -15.90
C GLU A 112 -13.37 7.38 -14.49
N THR A 113 -13.76 8.62 -14.29
CA THR A 113 -13.69 9.33 -13.00
C THR A 113 -14.51 8.65 -11.89
N GLN A 114 -15.67 8.05 -12.22
CA GLN A 114 -16.50 7.33 -11.23
C GLN A 114 -15.94 5.94 -10.92
N ALA A 115 -15.34 5.27 -11.91
CA ALA A 115 -14.68 3.99 -11.69
C ALA A 115 -13.44 4.14 -10.80
N VAL A 116 -12.66 5.20 -11.00
CA VAL A 116 -11.50 5.56 -10.17
C VAL A 116 -11.90 5.77 -8.71
N SER A 117 -12.93 6.56 -8.45
CA SER A 117 -13.42 6.80 -7.09
C SER A 117 -13.89 5.49 -6.43
N LEU A 118 -14.59 4.64 -7.16
CA LEU A 118 -15.15 3.40 -6.62
C LEU A 118 -14.08 2.39 -6.18
N ILE A 119 -13.00 2.24 -6.95
CA ILE A 119 -11.90 1.31 -6.62
C ILE A 119 -11.11 1.86 -5.43
N GLY A 120 -10.84 3.17 -5.40
CA GLY A 120 -10.21 3.83 -4.26
C GLY A 120 -11.02 3.65 -2.97
N ASP A 121 -12.35 3.79 -3.03
CA ASP A 121 -13.25 3.57 -1.90
C ASP A 121 -13.22 2.12 -1.40
N GLN A 122 -13.10 1.14 -2.29
CA GLN A 122 -12.99 -0.27 -1.93
C GLN A 122 -11.65 -0.58 -1.26
N LEU A 123 -10.55 0.02 -1.75
CA LEU A 123 -9.24 -0.09 -1.12
C LEU A 123 -9.25 0.53 0.28
N ALA A 124 -9.82 1.73 0.44
CA ALA A 124 -10.00 2.37 1.74
C ALA A 124 -10.87 1.52 2.68
N ALA A 125 -11.97 0.94 2.17
CA ALA A 125 -12.84 0.07 2.95
C ALA A 125 -12.12 -1.20 3.43
N ALA A 126 -11.27 -1.81 2.60
CA ALA A 126 -10.45 -2.96 2.98
C ALA A 126 -9.47 -2.61 4.12
N ILE A 127 -8.84 -1.43 4.06
CA ILE A 127 -7.95 -0.93 5.11
C ILE A 127 -8.73 -0.64 6.41
N GLN A 128 -9.94 -0.09 6.31
CA GLN A 128 -10.81 0.10 7.47
C GLN A 128 -11.21 -1.24 8.12
N GLN A 129 -11.41 -2.30 7.32
CA GLN A 129 -11.66 -3.65 7.85
C GLN A 129 -10.43 -4.18 8.60
N ALA A 130 -9.23 -3.98 8.04
CA ALA A 130 -7.97 -4.34 8.69
C ALA A 130 -7.81 -3.60 10.02
N ASN A 131 -8.07 -2.30 10.07
CA ASN A 131 -8.05 -1.52 11.30
C ASN A 131 -8.98 -2.12 12.37
N LYS A 132 -10.22 -2.44 12.00
CA LYS A 132 -11.19 -3.05 12.92
C LYS A 132 -10.71 -4.43 13.42
N ALA A 133 -10.08 -5.23 12.57
CA ALA A 133 -9.54 -6.54 12.93
C ALA A 133 -8.42 -6.40 13.98
N ILE A 134 -7.49 -5.45 13.76
CA ILE A 134 -6.38 -5.16 14.67
C ILE A 134 -6.91 -4.66 16.02
N VAL A 135 -7.82 -3.68 16.04
CA VAL A 135 -8.44 -3.16 17.27
C VAL A 135 -9.13 -4.29 18.06
N SER A 136 -9.94 -5.11 17.36
CA SER A 136 -10.66 -6.22 17.98
C SER A 136 -9.71 -7.29 18.55
N TYR A 137 -8.56 -7.51 17.92
CA TYR A 137 -7.53 -8.41 18.43
C TYR A 137 -6.90 -7.87 19.71
N GLY A 138 -6.53 -6.59 19.74
CA GLY A 138 -5.96 -5.92 20.92
C GLY A 138 -6.93 -5.83 22.09
N GLU A 139 -8.24 -5.65 21.84
CA GLU A 139 -9.28 -5.69 22.89
C GLU A 139 -9.43 -7.07 23.54
N LYS A 140 -9.25 -8.15 22.77
CA LYS A 140 -9.38 -9.53 23.26
C LYS A 140 -8.13 -10.05 23.98
N LYS A 141 -6.96 -9.51 23.69
CA LYS A 141 -5.68 -9.94 24.25
C LYS A 141 -4.99 -8.78 24.96
N SER A 142 -4.96 -8.82 26.29
CA SER A 142 -4.34 -7.76 27.10
C SER A 142 -2.85 -7.54 26.81
N SER A 143 -2.13 -8.61 26.44
CA SER A 143 -0.71 -8.56 26.03
C SER A 143 -0.48 -7.89 24.66
N ALA A 144 -1.53 -7.70 23.88
CA ALA A 144 -1.48 -7.05 22.57
C ALA A 144 -2.16 -5.67 22.58
N ARG A 145 -2.34 -5.09 23.76
CA ARG A 145 -2.95 -3.77 23.91
C ARG A 145 -2.05 -2.70 23.27
N GLY A 146 -2.62 -1.88 22.37
CA GLY A 146 -1.88 -0.81 21.70
C GLY A 146 -1.10 -1.27 20.46
N LEU A 147 -1.28 -2.53 20.02
CA LEU A 147 -0.69 -2.98 18.75
C LEU A 147 -1.21 -2.12 17.60
N GLY A 148 -0.37 -1.86 16.65
CA GLY A 148 -0.67 -1.07 15.46
C GLY A 148 0.17 -1.50 14.26
N SER A 149 -0.12 -0.93 13.12
CA SER A 149 0.68 -1.11 11.91
C SER A 149 0.52 0.09 10.99
N THR A 150 1.55 0.40 10.23
CA THR A 150 1.41 1.19 9.02
C THR A 150 0.79 0.34 7.90
N VAL A 151 0.45 0.94 6.80
CA VAL A 151 0.19 0.26 5.54
C VAL A 151 0.39 1.20 4.37
N THR A 152 1.13 0.75 3.36
CA THR A 152 1.09 1.28 2.01
C THR A 152 0.66 0.16 1.07
N ALA A 153 -0.35 0.41 0.24
CA ALA A 153 -0.93 -0.61 -0.63
C ALA A 153 -1.18 -0.06 -2.04
N VAL A 154 -0.87 -0.86 -3.05
CA VAL A 154 -1.11 -0.54 -4.47
C VAL A 154 -1.94 -1.63 -5.11
N LEU A 155 -3.09 -1.27 -5.65
CA LEU A 155 -3.91 -2.11 -6.51
C LEU A 155 -3.79 -1.62 -7.95
N ILE A 156 -3.30 -2.50 -8.84
CA ILE A 156 -3.18 -2.19 -10.28
C ILE A 156 -4.26 -2.94 -11.03
N GLN A 157 -5.02 -2.21 -11.82
CA GLN A 157 -6.00 -2.75 -12.75
C GLN A 157 -5.96 -1.97 -14.06
N ASN A 158 -5.80 -2.66 -15.16
CA ASN A 158 -5.52 -2.08 -16.47
C ASN A 158 -4.21 -1.27 -16.45
N ASP A 159 -4.27 0.01 -16.81
CA ASP A 159 -3.15 0.96 -16.73
C ASP A 159 -3.27 1.94 -15.55
N GLN A 160 -4.07 1.60 -14.54
CA GLN A 160 -4.34 2.46 -13.40
C GLN A 160 -3.80 1.84 -12.11
N ALA A 161 -3.06 2.60 -11.33
CA ALA A 161 -2.64 2.27 -9.98
C ALA A 161 -3.46 3.07 -8.96
N TYR A 162 -4.08 2.36 -8.03
CA TYR A 162 -4.79 2.92 -6.88
C TYR A 162 -3.92 2.68 -5.66
N ILE A 163 -3.46 3.75 -5.03
CA ILE A 163 -2.51 3.71 -3.94
C ILE A 163 -3.20 4.18 -2.67
N ALA A 164 -3.04 3.44 -1.59
CA ALA A 164 -3.54 3.82 -0.27
C ALA A 164 -2.41 3.87 0.74
N ASN A 165 -2.47 4.86 1.66
CA ASN A 165 -1.46 5.00 2.70
C ASN A 165 -2.06 5.34 4.07
N VAL A 166 -1.50 4.69 5.11
CA VAL A 166 -1.68 5.02 6.53
C VAL A 166 -0.35 4.78 7.23
N GLY A 167 0.28 5.81 7.74
CA GLY A 167 1.60 5.75 8.37
C GLY A 167 2.67 6.41 7.53
N ASP A 168 3.90 5.97 7.69
CA ASP A 168 5.13 6.49 7.06
C ASP A 168 5.86 5.47 6.18
N SER A 169 5.29 4.28 5.98
CA SER A 169 5.65 3.44 4.85
C SER A 169 5.32 4.16 3.54
N ARG A 170 6.15 3.99 2.52
CA ARG A 170 6.08 4.81 1.30
C ARG A 170 5.86 3.99 0.04
N THR A 171 5.18 4.60 -0.92
CA THR A 171 5.15 4.16 -2.32
C THR A 171 5.79 5.25 -3.19
N TYR A 172 6.79 4.86 -3.98
CA TYR A 172 7.47 5.71 -4.96
C TYR A 172 7.13 5.27 -6.37
N LEU A 173 7.10 6.23 -7.29
CA LEU A 173 7.03 6.02 -8.73
C LEU A 173 8.31 6.53 -9.39
N LEU A 174 8.99 5.65 -10.12
CA LEU A 174 10.04 6.01 -11.05
C LEU A 174 9.44 6.04 -12.45
N ARG A 175 9.44 7.24 -13.07
CA ARG A 175 9.07 7.46 -14.47
C ARG A 175 10.20 8.16 -15.20
N GLY A 176 10.73 7.50 -16.23
CA GLY A 176 11.96 7.95 -16.88
C GLY A 176 13.13 7.94 -15.89
N ASN A 177 13.69 9.11 -15.63
CA ASN A 177 14.77 9.33 -14.65
C ASN A 177 14.32 10.12 -13.41
N LYS A 178 13.01 10.21 -13.17
CA LYS A 178 12.45 10.93 -12.03
C LYS A 178 11.80 9.97 -11.06
N LEU A 179 12.38 9.85 -9.87
CA LEU A 179 11.78 9.16 -8.72
C LEU A 179 11.01 10.19 -7.90
N ALA A 180 9.76 9.87 -7.55
CA ALA A 180 8.96 10.71 -6.68
C ALA A 180 8.15 9.84 -5.70
N PRO A 181 8.01 10.23 -4.43
CA PRO A 181 7.04 9.62 -3.55
C PRO A 181 5.63 9.95 -4.04
N VAL A 182 4.76 8.95 -4.12
CA VAL A 182 3.34 9.13 -4.41
C VAL A 182 2.57 9.35 -3.12
N THR A 183 2.98 8.65 -2.06
CA THR A 183 2.36 8.76 -0.73
C THR A 183 2.91 9.94 0.06
N ARG A 184 2.16 10.33 1.10
CA ARG A 184 2.58 11.31 2.09
C ARG A 184 2.65 10.65 3.46
N ASP A 185 3.73 10.90 4.19
CA ASP A 185 3.91 10.30 5.51
C ASP A 185 2.98 10.94 6.55
N HIS A 186 2.42 10.11 7.39
CA HIS A 186 1.69 10.56 8.57
C HIS A 186 2.61 10.66 9.80
N SER A 187 3.73 11.38 9.63
CA SER A 187 4.76 11.58 10.67
C SER A 187 4.93 13.05 11.06
N LEU A 188 5.49 13.26 12.25
CA LEU A 188 5.80 14.60 12.72
C LEU A 188 6.77 15.31 11.77
N VAL A 189 7.83 14.63 11.36
CA VAL A 189 8.88 15.22 10.51
C VAL A 189 8.34 15.61 9.14
N ALA A 190 7.45 14.81 8.55
CA ALA A 190 6.79 15.18 7.30
C ALA A 190 5.98 16.49 7.45
N ARG A 191 5.26 16.67 8.54
CA ARG A 191 4.52 17.94 8.82
C ARG A 191 5.46 19.13 9.03
N LEU A 192 6.62 18.91 9.66
CA LEU A 192 7.62 19.97 9.85
C LEU A 192 8.21 20.41 8.50
N VAL A 193 8.48 19.48 7.59
CA VAL A 193 8.94 19.79 6.21
C VAL A 193 7.83 20.54 5.44
N GLU A 194 6.59 20.06 5.47
CA GLU A 194 5.47 20.71 4.79
C GLU A 194 5.25 22.16 5.27
N SER A 195 5.42 22.38 6.58
CA SER A 195 5.32 23.71 7.20
C SER A 195 6.62 24.54 7.09
N LYS A 196 7.66 24.02 6.40
CA LYS A 196 8.96 24.65 6.20
C LYS A 196 9.67 24.99 7.52
N GLN A 197 9.48 24.18 8.55
CA GLN A 197 10.17 24.32 9.84
C GLN A 197 11.51 23.57 9.86
N ILE A 198 11.64 22.54 9.01
CA ILE A 198 12.89 21.82 8.77
C ILE A 198 13.06 21.60 7.27
N GLU A 199 14.31 21.38 6.81
CA GLU A 199 14.60 21.02 5.43
C GLU A 199 14.26 19.54 5.15
N PRO A 200 14.01 19.14 3.87
CA PRO A 200 13.68 17.76 3.53
C PRO A 200 14.71 16.73 4.01
N ASP A 201 15.99 17.09 4.02
CA ASP A 201 17.07 16.18 4.45
C ASP A 201 17.16 16.04 5.97
N ASP A 202 16.56 16.93 6.75
CA ASP A 202 16.55 16.84 8.22
C ASP A 202 15.71 15.66 8.72
N VAL A 203 14.77 15.14 7.90
CA VAL A 203 13.94 13.99 8.27
C VAL A 203 14.75 12.77 8.68
N TYR A 204 15.92 12.58 8.09
CA TYR A 204 16.77 11.43 8.35
C TYR A 204 17.52 11.47 9.69
N THR A 205 17.68 12.65 10.28
CA THR A 205 18.48 12.86 11.50
C THR A 205 17.68 13.47 12.64
N HIS A 206 16.41 13.80 12.40
CA HIS A 206 15.58 14.43 13.42
C HIS A 206 15.33 13.47 14.60
N PRO A 207 15.47 13.93 15.87
CA PRO A 207 15.33 13.07 17.04
C PRO A 207 13.92 12.44 17.22
N GLN A 208 12.94 12.98 16.54
CA GLN A 208 11.54 12.51 16.57
C GLN A 208 11.07 11.98 15.20
N ARG A 209 12.01 11.47 14.38
CA ARG A 209 11.66 10.96 13.02
C ARG A 209 10.65 9.81 13.06
N ASN A 210 10.71 8.96 14.10
CA ASN A 210 9.82 7.80 14.24
C ASN A 210 8.45 8.14 14.85
N LEU A 211 8.11 9.44 15.06
CA LEU A 211 6.81 9.82 15.59
C LEU A 211 5.76 9.90 14.48
N ILE A 212 4.93 8.88 14.38
CA ILE A 212 3.76 8.88 13.52
C ILE A 212 2.50 9.28 14.29
N TYR A 213 1.59 9.97 13.62
CA TYR A 213 0.31 10.41 14.21
C TYR A 213 -0.90 9.66 13.65
N ARG A 214 -0.69 8.72 12.71
CA ARG A 214 -1.74 7.91 12.12
C ARG A 214 -1.21 6.52 11.82
N SER A 215 -1.91 5.49 12.32
CA SER A 215 -1.62 4.07 12.09
C SER A 215 -2.88 3.25 12.22
N LEU A 216 -2.87 2.03 11.72
CA LEU A 216 -3.89 1.03 11.99
C LEU A 216 -3.79 0.55 13.44
N GLY A 217 -4.90 0.21 14.05
CA GLY A 217 -4.92 -0.26 15.44
C GLY A 217 -4.67 0.89 16.43
N ALA A 218 -3.72 0.70 17.35
CA ALA A 218 -3.33 1.68 18.38
C ALA A 218 -4.53 2.30 19.13
N GLY A 219 -5.67 1.59 19.20
CA GLY A 219 -6.91 2.07 19.83
C GLY A 219 -7.78 2.96 18.95
N HIS A 220 -7.37 3.27 17.74
CA HIS A 220 -8.16 4.09 16.81
C HIS A 220 -9.29 3.29 16.16
N LYS A 221 -10.54 3.52 16.57
CA LYS A 221 -11.72 2.85 16.01
C LYS A 221 -12.00 3.23 14.55
N HIS A 222 -11.59 4.41 14.16
CA HIS A 222 -11.75 4.95 12.81
C HIS A 222 -10.48 5.67 12.40
N ILE A 223 -10.03 5.42 11.18
CA ILE A 223 -8.83 6.04 10.62
C ILE A 223 -9.18 6.70 9.28
N GLU A 224 -8.48 7.74 8.95
CA GLU A 224 -8.51 8.33 7.62
C GLU A 224 -7.45 7.63 6.77
N VAL A 225 -7.84 7.19 5.57
CA VAL A 225 -6.96 6.52 4.60
C VAL A 225 -6.72 7.48 3.45
N ASP A 226 -5.49 7.82 3.19
CA ASP A 226 -5.14 8.63 2.03
C ASP A 226 -5.18 7.75 0.78
N ILE A 227 -5.84 8.25 -0.28
CA ILE A 227 -5.96 7.56 -1.56
C ILE A 227 -5.33 8.43 -2.64
N PHE A 228 -4.44 7.81 -3.43
CA PHE A 228 -3.79 8.41 -4.59
C PHE A 228 -4.11 7.57 -5.82
N HIS A 229 -3.99 8.18 -6.98
CA HIS A 229 -4.26 7.53 -8.24
C HIS A 229 -3.21 7.96 -9.27
N GLU A 230 -2.62 6.97 -9.97
CA GLU A 230 -1.63 7.19 -11.01
C GLU A 230 -1.98 6.38 -12.26
N GLN A 231 -1.94 7.01 -13.42
CA GLN A 231 -1.95 6.30 -14.68
C GLN A 231 -0.55 5.81 -14.98
N LEU A 232 -0.39 4.50 -15.15
CA LEU A 232 0.90 3.87 -15.38
C LEU A 232 1.24 3.81 -16.87
N GLU A 233 2.53 3.90 -17.16
CA GLU A 233 3.10 3.80 -18.50
C GLU A 233 4.14 2.68 -18.56
N PRO A 234 4.33 2.02 -19.71
CA PRO A 234 5.42 1.08 -19.88
C PRO A 234 6.77 1.72 -19.59
N GLY A 235 7.60 1.06 -18.79
CA GLY A 235 8.87 1.57 -18.30
C GLY A 235 8.81 2.19 -16.91
N ASP A 236 7.61 2.43 -16.37
CA ASP A 236 7.46 2.83 -14.97
C ASP A 236 7.93 1.74 -14.04
N LYS A 237 8.43 2.14 -12.86
CA LYS A 237 8.70 1.22 -11.74
C LYS A 237 8.06 1.78 -10.48
N LEU A 238 7.45 0.89 -9.69
CA LEU A 238 6.98 1.24 -8.35
C LEU A 238 7.89 0.59 -7.31
N LEU A 239 8.14 1.33 -6.22
CA LEU A 239 8.77 0.82 -5.01
C LEU A 239 7.82 1.08 -3.84
N LEU A 240 7.42 0.01 -3.13
CA LEU A 240 6.76 0.11 -1.82
C LEU A 240 7.79 -0.30 -0.77
N CYS A 241 7.88 0.43 0.33
CA CYS A 241 8.84 0.12 1.39
C CYS A 241 8.39 0.60 2.77
N SER A 242 8.93 -0.06 3.81
CA SER A 242 8.85 0.41 5.20
C SER A 242 9.88 1.51 5.47
N ASP A 243 9.79 2.12 6.65
CA ASP A 243 10.70 3.19 7.08
C ASP A 243 12.16 2.72 7.21
N GLY A 244 12.40 1.49 7.67
CA GLY A 244 13.75 0.93 7.77
C GLY A 244 14.49 0.84 6.43
N LEU A 245 13.78 0.97 5.30
CA LEU A 245 14.45 1.11 4.01
C LEU A 245 14.73 2.57 3.68
N TRP A 246 13.71 3.44 3.65
CA TRP A 246 13.90 4.81 3.17
C TRP A 246 14.64 5.71 4.17
N GLU A 247 14.65 5.39 5.46
CA GLU A 247 15.50 6.09 6.44
C GLU A 247 16.99 5.77 6.25
N MET A 248 17.30 4.54 5.83
CA MET A 248 18.68 4.11 5.64
C MET A 248 19.25 4.46 4.25
N ILE A 249 18.42 4.69 3.26
CA ILE A 249 18.86 4.94 1.88
C ILE A 249 18.39 6.32 1.43
N ARG A 250 19.34 7.19 1.05
CA ARG A 250 19.02 8.52 0.54
C ARG A 250 18.33 8.45 -0.81
N HIS A 251 17.52 9.46 -1.11
CA HIS A 251 16.73 9.54 -2.34
C HIS A 251 17.55 9.29 -3.62
N GLN A 252 18.77 9.83 -3.69
CA GLN A 252 19.65 9.66 -4.86
C GLN A 252 20.11 8.20 -5.03
N ASP A 253 20.36 7.48 -3.95
CA ASP A 253 20.77 6.08 -3.99
C ASP A 253 19.58 5.16 -4.30
N LEU A 254 18.38 5.50 -3.82
CA LEU A 254 17.13 4.84 -4.24
C LEU A 254 16.90 4.99 -5.75
N LEU A 255 17.02 6.22 -6.27
CA LEU A 255 16.91 6.49 -7.70
C LEU A 255 17.90 5.64 -8.49
N LYS A 256 19.19 5.67 -8.11
CA LYS A 256 20.26 4.93 -8.80
C LYS A 256 19.96 3.42 -8.82
N ALA A 257 19.56 2.83 -7.69
CA ALA A 257 19.23 1.41 -7.62
C ALA A 257 18.03 1.04 -8.51
N LEU A 258 17.03 1.91 -8.58
CA LEU A 258 15.84 1.69 -9.39
C LEU A 258 16.07 1.95 -10.89
N GLU A 259 17.00 2.84 -11.28
CA GLU A 259 17.33 3.09 -12.68
C GLU A 259 18.06 1.90 -13.34
N GLU A 260 18.75 1.07 -12.55
CA GLU A 260 19.42 -0.12 -13.08
C GLU A 260 18.44 -1.03 -13.82
N GLN A 261 18.91 -1.58 -14.96
CA GLN A 261 18.12 -2.51 -15.79
C GLN A 261 18.15 -3.95 -15.25
N ASN A 262 18.05 -4.06 -13.93
CA ASN A 262 18.04 -5.34 -13.22
C ASN A 262 16.61 -5.88 -13.05
N SER A 263 16.49 -7.16 -12.69
CA SER A 263 15.20 -7.76 -12.33
C SER A 263 14.66 -7.12 -11.04
N PRO A 264 13.33 -7.10 -10.81
CA PRO A 264 12.76 -6.65 -9.55
C PRO A 264 13.40 -7.32 -8.32
N GLN A 265 13.73 -8.62 -8.42
CA GLN A 265 14.38 -9.35 -7.34
C GLN A 265 15.77 -8.80 -7.02
N THR A 266 16.59 -8.61 -8.07
CA THR A 266 17.95 -8.06 -7.89
C THR A 266 17.91 -6.66 -7.27
N ILE A 267 16.94 -5.84 -7.67
CA ILE A 267 16.77 -4.50 -7.09
C ILE A 267 16.35 -4.60 -5.61
N CYS A 268 15.39 -5.47 -5.26
CA CYS A 268 15.05 -5.70 -3.85
C CYS A 268 16.27 -6.15 -3.05
N ASP A 269 17.07 -7.11 -3.58
CA ASP A 269 18.27 -7.59 -2.91
C ASP A 269 19.27 -6.44 -2.66
N THR A 270 19.53 -5.64 -3.68
CA THR A 270 20.44 -4.49 -3.61
C THR A 270 19.96 -3.46 -2.57
N LEU A 271 18.66 -3.16 -2.56
CA LEU A 271 18.09 -2.18 -1.62
C LEU A 271 18.20 -2.67 -0.17
N ILE A 272 17.86 -3.93 0.11
CA ILE A 272 17.96 -4.51 1.45
C ILE A 272 19.42 -4.55 1.91
N ASP A 273 20.36 -4.97 1.04
CA ASP A 273 21.76 -5.04 1.37
C ASP A 273 22.35 -3.64 1.65
N LEU A 274 21.92 -2.62 0.87
CA LEU A 274 22.34 -1.23 1.06
C LEU A 274 21.79 -0.65 2.37
N ALA A 275 20.53 -0.88 2.70
CA ALA A 275 19.93 -0.43 3.96
C ALA A 275 20.64 -1.07 5.16
N ASN A 276 20.93 -2.36 5.08
CA ASN A 276 21.72 -3.07 6.08
C ASN A 276 23.15 -2.51 6.18
N ALA A 277 23.82 -2.22 5.06
CA ALA A 277 25.15 -1.64 5.06
C ALA A 277 25.18 -0.25 5.74
N ASN A 278 24.12 0.52 5.62
CA ASN A 278 23.97 1.86 6.21
C ASN A 278 23.49 1.85 7.68
N GLY A 279 23.36 0.69 8.29
CA GLY A 279 23.02 0.56 9.72
C GLY A 279 22.03 -0.53 10.04
N GLY A 280 21.02 -0.74 9.19
CA GLY A 280 19.95 -1.73 9.41
C GLY A 280 19.26 -1.50 10.75
N GLU A 281 18.89 -0.26 11.06
CA GLU A 281 18.40 0.15 12.38
C GLU A 281 17.02 -0.43 12.70
N ASP A 282 16.21 -0.73 11.67
CA ASP A 282 14.89 -1.32 11.80
C ASP A 282 14.68 -2.50 10.85
N ASN A 283 13.48 -3.10 10.90
CA ASN A 283 13.00 -4.06 9.93
C ASN A 283 12.90 -3.39 8.55
N ILE A 284 13.32 -4.09 7.51
CA ILE A 284 13.47 -3.51 6.18
C ILE A 284 12.61 -4.31 5.21
N SER A 285 11.66 -3.66 4.56
CA SER A 285 10.82 -4.29 3.55
C SER A 285 10.77 -3.49 2.26
N ALA A 286 10.84 -4.19 1.13
CA ALA A 286 10.74 -3.62 -0.21
C ALA A 286 9.90 -4.50 -1.11
N ILE A 287 9.05 -3.88 -1.94
CA ILE A 287 8.42 -4.49 -3.11
C ILE A 287 8.76 -3.62 -4.31
N VAL A 288 9.34 -4.24 -5.34
CA VAL A 288 9.62 -3.58 -6.62
C VAL A 288 8.71 -4.15 -7.69
N VAL A 289 8.05 -3.27 -8.43
CA VAL A 289 7.14 -3.64 -9.54
C VAL A 289 7.61 -2.95 -10.80
N HIS A 290 7.88 -3.72 -11.86
CA HIS A 290 8.14 -3.19 -13.20
C HIS A 290 6.87 -3.25 -14.03
N ILE A 291 6.59 -2.15 -14.69
CA ILE A 291 5.46 -1.98 -15.61
C ILE A 291 6.00 -2.07 -17.03
N ASN A 292 5.63 -3.13 -17.73
CA ASN A 292 6.10 -3.39 -19.10
C ASN A 292 4.94 -3.28 -20.09
N ALA A 293 5.25 -3.06 -21.37
CA ALA A 293 4.27 -3.28 -22.42
C ALA A 293 3.92 -4.77 -22.51
N HIS A 294 2.64 -5.08 -22.80
CA HIS A 294 2.19 -6.45 -23.01
C HIS A 294 2.76 -7.04 -24.30
#